data_ea7eea4efd2fbcda045ad2f7cebf9dbb
#
_entry.id   ea7eea4efd2fbcda045ad2f7cebf9dbb
#
_cell.length_a   1.000
_cell.length_b   1.000
_cell.length_c   1.000
_cell.angle_alpha   90.00
_cell.angle_beta   90.00
_cell.angle_gamma   90.00
#
_symmetry.space_group_name_H-M   'P 1'
#
loop_
_entity.id
_entity.type
_entity.pdbx_description
1 polymer ?
#
loop_
_entity_poly.entity_id
_entity_poly.type
_entity_poly.pdbx_seq_one_letter_code
_entity_poly.pdbx_strand_id
1 'polypeptide(L)'
;MKQVIHIYGASGSGTSTLGRAVGEALGFTWLDSDSYFWLPTNPPYTTKRGIAERLNAMNRDIDAAENVVLSGSLTDWGDALTPRFTLAVRVETDTPTRLARIREREYRKFGERILPGGDMYETHMNFLTWAAGYDD
;
A
#
# COMPACT_ATOMS: atom_id res chain seq x y z
N MET A 1 -23.28 5.93 11.28
CA MET A 1 -22.17 6.83 10.94
C MET A 1 -21.11 6.05 10.17
N LYS A 2 -20.69 6.57 9.03
CA LYS A 2 -19.66 5.92 8.23
C LYS A 2 -18.34 5.85 9.00
N GLN A 3 -17.71 4.68 9.01
CA GLN A 3 -16.40 4.50 9.58
C GLN A 3 -15.36 4.34 8.47
N VAL A 4 -14.22 5.01 8.64
CA VAL A 4 -13.07 4.93 7.74
C VAL A 4 -11.83 4.66 8.59
N ILE A 5 -11.35 3.43 8.52
CA ILE A 5 -10.18 2.98 9.29
C ILE A 5 -8.95 3.02 8.40
N HIS A 6 -7.93 3.76 8.82
CA HIS A 6 -6.66 3.77 8.10
C HIS A 6 -5.63 2.91 8.85
N ILE A 7 -5.13 1.87 8.17
CA ILE A 7 -4.08 0.98 8.67
C ILE A 7 -2.81 1.30 7.89
N TYR A 8 -1.78 1.78 8.58
CA TYR A 8 -0.56 2.22 7.94
C TYR A 8 0.68 1.68 8.64
N GLY A 9 1.80 1.76 7.96
CA GLY A 9 3.09 1.29 8.45
C GLY A 9 4.08 1.20 7.31
N ALA A 10 5.31 0.84 7.62
CA ALA A 10 6.34 0.67 6.61
C ALA A 10 6.01 -0.49 5.67
N SER A 11 6.51 -0.42 4.45
CA SER A 11 6.34 -1.50 3.48
C SER A 11 6.83 -2.82 4.05
N GLY A 12 6.07 -3.90 3.84
CA GLY A 12 6.37 -5.22 4.39
C GLY A 12 5.92 -5.42 5.83
N SER A 13 5.27 -4.44 6.46
CA SER A 13 4.81 -4.56 7.85
C SER A 13 3.50 -5.35 7.99
N GLY A 14 2.83 -5.66 6.89
CA GLY A 14 1.61 -6.46 6.92
C GLY A 14 0.32 -5.64 6.88
N THR A 15 0.39 -4.37 6.48
CA THR A 15 -0.79 -3.49 6.44
C THR A 15 -1.88 -3.99 5.50
N SER A 16 -1.51 -4.48 4.32
CA SER A 16 -2.48 -5.01 3.35
C SER A 16 -3.14 -6.28 3.85
N THR A 17 -2.36 -7.19 4.45
CA THR A 17 -2.88 -8.43 5.02
C THR A 17 -3.85 -8.13 6.16
N LEU A 18 -3.47 -7.22 7.06
CA LEU A 18 -4.33 -6.82 8.17
C LEU A 18 -5.58 -6.10 7.66
N GLY A 19 -5.43 -5.17 6.71
CA GLY A 19 -6.55 -4.43 6.13
C GLY A 19 -7.58 -5.33 5.50
N ARG A 20 -7.13 -6.32 4.74
CA ARG A 20 -8.02 -7.32 4.14
C ARG A 20 -8.74 -8.13 5.21
N ALA A 21 -8.03 -8.60 6.23
CA ALA A 21 -8.61 -9.39 7.30
C ALA A 21 -9.65 -8.59 8.10
N VAL A 22 -9.37 -7.33 8.41
CA VAL A 22 -10.31 -6.44 9.09
C VAL A 22 -11.55 -6.19 8.24
N GLY A 23 -11.36 -5.96 6.94
CA GLY A 23 -12.47 -5.78 6.01
C GLY A 23 -13.40 -6.99 5.99
N GLU A 24 -12.82 -8.19 5.92
CA GLU A 24 -13.60 -9.44 5.94
C GLU A 24 -14.33 -9.62 7.29
N ALA A 25 -13.64 -9.36 8.41
CA ALA A 25 -14.20 -9.55 9.75
C ALA A 25 -15.35 -8.57 10.05
N LEU A 26 -15.25 -7.33 9.60
CA LEU A 26 -16.22 -6.29 9.90
C LEU A 26 -17.25 -6.06 8.79
N GLY A 27 -17.06 -6.69 7.63
CA GLY A 27 -17.90 -6.43 6.47
C GLY A 27 -17.65 -5.06 5.85
N PHE A 28 -16.46 -4.51 6.01
CA PHE A 28 -16.07 -3.22 5.44
C PHE A 28 -15.45 -3.42 4.07
N THR A 29 -15.55 -2.40 3.22
CA THR A 29 -14.85 -2.40 1.94
C THR A 29 -13.36 -2.15 2.18
N TRP A 30 -12.51 -3.05 1.71
CA TRP A 30 -11.06 -2.90 1.82
C TRP A 30 -10.52 -2.17 0.59
N LEU A 31 -9.78 -1.08 0.83
CA LEU A 31 -9.07 -0.32 -0.20
C LEU A 31 -7.57 -0.36 0.13
N ASP A 32 -6.73 -0.56 -0.89
CA ASP A 32 -5.28 -0.57 -0.72
C ASP A 32 -4.68 0.63 -1.44
N SER A 33 -3.87 1.41 -0.74
CA SER A 33 -3.27 2.64 -1.28
C SER A 33 -2.46 2.41 -2.55
N ASP A 34 -1.81 1.25 -2.68
CA ASP A 34 -1.02 0.94 -3.88
C ASP A 34 -1.88 0.86 -5.14
N SER A 35 -3.15 0.50 -5.01
CA SER A 35 -4.08 0.47 -6.15
C SER A 35 -4.36 1.86 -6.72
N TYR A 36 -4.07 2.91 -5.95
CA TYR A 36 -4.28 4.31 -6.36
C TYR A 36 -2.98 4.99 -6.78
N PHE A 37 -1.85 4.53 -6.24
CA PHE A 37 -0.55 5.18 -6.43
C PHE A 37 -0.01 4.96 -7.84
N TRP A 38 -0.17 3.78 -8.39
CA TRP A 38 0.45 3.37 -9.65
C TRP A 38 -0.58 3.26 -10.77
N LEU A 39 -0.18 3.65 -11.98
CA LEU A 39 -0.92 3.30 -13.18
C LEU A 39 -0.67 1.82 -13.51
N PRO A 40 -1.67 1.13 -14.12
CA PRO A 40 -1.50 -0.26 -14.51
C PRO A 40 -0.57 -0.35 -15.71
N THR A 41 0.68 -0.73 -15.47
CA THR A 41 1.72 -0.86 -16.50
C THR A 41 2.37 -2.24 -16.45
N ASN A 42 3.10 -2.58 -17.49
CA ASN A 42 3.90 -3.79 -17.55
C ASN A 42 5.32 -3.44 -18.03
N PRO A 43 6.37 -3.52 -17.14
CA PRO A 43 6.29 -3.99 -15.74
C PRO A 43 5.52 -3.02 -14.84
N PRO A 44 4.91 -3.53 -13.76
CA PRO A 44 4.18 -2.69 -12.82
C PRO A 44 5.10 -1.79 -12.00
N TYR A 45 4.52 -0.80 -11.33
CA TYR A 45 5.22 0.13 -10.43
C TYR A 45 6.24 1.02 -11.14
N THR A 46 6.02 1.31 -12.42
CA THR A 46 6.93 2.16 -13.21
C THR A 46 6.37 3.56 -13.46
N THR A 47 5.06 3.71 -13.45
CA THR A 47 4.42 5.00 -13.72
C THR A 47 3.45 5.35 -12.60
N LYS A 48 3.72 6.46 -11.91
CA LYS A 48 2.87 6.95 -10.84
C LYS A 48 1.63 7.63 -11.41
N ARG A 49 0.49 7.40 -10.77
CA ARG A 49 -0.72 8.17 -11.04
C ARG A 49 -0.57 9.55 -10.44
N GLY A 50 -1.13 10.58 -11.07
CA GLY A 50 -1.10 11.95 -10.54
C GLY A 50 -1.79 12.06 -9.18
N ILE A 51 -1.32 12.97 -8.33
CA ILE A 51 -1.83 13.12 -6.96
C ILE A 51 -3.33 13.46 -6.97
N ALA A 52 -3.75 14.39 -7.82
CA ALA A 52 -5.17 14.76 -7.91
C ALA A 52 -6.03 13.57 -8.33
N GLU A 53 -5.56 12.75 -9.26
CA GLU A 53 -6.28 11.54 -9.70
C GLU A 53 -6.38 10.51 -8.58
N ARG A 54 -5.32 10.33 -7.79
CA ARG A 54 -5.33 9.41 -6.63
C ARG A 54 -6.38 9.84 -5.63
N LEU A 55 -6.39 11.11 -5.27
CA LEU A 55 -7.33 11.65 -4.28
C LEU A 55 -8.76 11.57 -4.78
N ASN A 56 -9.01 11.93 -6.05
CA ASN A 56 -10.35 11.87 -6.63
C ASN A 56 -10.88 10.44 -6.66
N ALA A 57 -10.06 9.48 -7.09
CA ALA A 57 -10.46 8.08 -7.15
C ALA A 57 -10.73 7.51 -5.76
N MET A 58 -9.86 7.81 -4.79
CA MET A 58 -10.02 7.31 -3.43
C MET A 58 -11.23 7.93 -2.75
N ASN A 59 -11.45 9.23 -2.87
CA ASN A 59 -12.63 9.88 -2.32
C ASN A 59 -13.92 9.31 -2.92
N ARG A 60 -13.91 9.06 -4.23
CA ARG A 60 -15.07 8.44 -4.90
C ARG A 60 -15.36 7.06 -4.31
N ASP A 61 -14.32 6.24 -4.13
CA ASP A 61 -14.50 4.88 -3.62
C ASP A 61 -14.90 4.86 -2.16
N ILE A 62 -14.38 5.78 -1.34
CA ILE A 62 -14.80 5.94 0.05
C ILE A 62 -16.27 6.37 0.11
N ASP A 63 -16.66 7.30 -0.73
CA ASP A 63 -18.05 7.79 -0.76
C ASP A 63 -19.04 6.72 -1.21
N ALA A 64 -18.63 5.83 -2.13
CA ALA A 64 -19.46 4.76 -2.64
C ALA A 64 -19.66 3.61 -1.63
N ALA A 65 -18.75 3.46 -0.66
CA ALA A 65 -18.80 2.38 0.32
C ALA A 65 -19.56 2.81 1.57
N GLU A 66 -20.17 1.85 2.26
CA GLU A 66 -20.82 2.13 3.54
C GLU A 66 -19.78 2.39 4.63
N ASN A 67 -18.82 1.49 4.78
CA ASN A 67 -17.67 1.61 5.68
C ASN A 67 -16.43 1.13 4.97
N VAL A 68 -15.27 1.67 5.35
CA VAL A 68 -14.01 1.45 4.64
C VAL A 68 -12.89 1.09 5.61
N VAL A 69 -12.05 0.14 5.24
CA VAL A 69 -10.71 -0.02 5.78
C VAL A 69 -9.72 0.25 4.65
N LEU A 70 -8.86 1.25 4.87
CA LEU A 70 -7.84 1.66 3.91
C LEU A 70 -6.47 1.26 4.46
N SER A 71 -5.75 0.41 3.73
CA SER A 71 -4.41 -0.02 4.11
C SER A 71 -3.34 0.62 3.23
N GLY A 72 -2.17 0.86 3.81
CA GLY A 72 -1.00 1.34 3.09
C GLY A 72 -0.63 2.79 3.38
N SER A 73 0.50 3.21 2.84
CA SER A 73 1.05 4.54 3.06
C SER A 73 0.36 5.59 2.20
N LEU A 74 0.09 6.73 2.81
CA LEU A 74 -0.41 7.93 2.14
C LEU A 74 0.62 9.07 2.23
N THR A 75 1.86 8.74 2.53
CA THR A 75 2.94 9.72 2.72
C THR A 75 3.07 10.62 1.49
N ASP A 76 3.17 11.92 1.73
CA ASP A 76 3.36 12.98 0.76
C ASP A 76 2.18 13.25 -0.18
N TRP A 77 1.07 12.49 -0.10
CA TRP A 77 -0.06 12.78 -0.98
C TRP A 77 -1.44 12.66 -0.32
N GLY A 78 -1.54 12.03 0.84
CA GLY A 78 -2.82 11.68 1.43
C GLY A 78 -3.31 12.59 2.56
N ASP A 79 -2.64 13.70 2.85
CA ASP A 79 -2.99 14.56 3.98
C ASP A 79 -4.42 15.07 3.89
N ALA A 80 -4.92 15.31 2.69
CA ALA A 80 -6.30 15.76 2.47
C ALA A 80 -7.35 14.74 2.91
N LEU A 81 -6.97 13.46 3.05
CA LEU A 81 -7.86 12.38 3.47
C LEU A 81 -7.93 12.25 5.00
N THR A 82 -6.95 12.79 5.72
CA THR A 82 -6.84 12.61 7.18
C THR A 82 -8.13 12.97 7.92
N PRO A 83 -8.82 14.08 7.60
CA PRO A 83 -10.07 14.41 8.30
C PRO A 83 -11.18 13.38 8.13
N ARG A 84 -11.10 12.49 7.15
CA ARG A 84 -12.10 11.45 6.90
C ARG A 84 -11.91 10.21 7.77
N PHE A 85 -10.72 10.02 8.36
CA PHE A 85 -10.42 8.83 9.14
C PHE A 85 -11.09 8.88 10.51
N THR A 86 -11.80 7.81 10.86
CA THR A 86 -12.42 7.67 12.18
C THR A 86 -11.51 6.92 13.16
N LEU A 87 -10.53 6.17 12.62
CA LEU A 87 -9.53 5.43 13.40
C LEU A 87 -8.28 5.28 12.54
N ALA A 88 -7.12 5.47 13.14
CA ALA A 88 -5.84 5.21 12.50
C ALA A 88 -5.08 4.16 13.32
N VAL A 89 -4.57 3.13 12.64
CA VAL A 89 -3.83 2.03 13.25
C VAL A 89 -2.45 1.94 12.61
N ARG A 90 -1.41 2.12 13.41
CA ARG A 90 -0.02 1.97 12.94
C ARG A 90 0.45 0.55 13.22
N VAL A 91 0.96 -0.12 12.19
CA VAL A 91 1.56 -1.45 12.30
C VAL A 91 3.06 -1.31 12.27
N GLU A 92 3.74 -1.85 13.28
CA GLU A 92 5.20 -1.83 13.37
C GLU A 92 5.75 -3.24 13.22
N THR A 93 6.79 -3.38 12.39
CA THR A 93 7.51 -4.63 12.17
C THR A 93 8.98 -4.27 11.92
N ASP A 94 9.91 -5.05 12.47
CA ASP A 94 11.34 -4.78 12.32
C ASP A 94 11.78 -4.82 10.86
N THR A 95 12.79 -4.04 10.54
CA THR A 95 13.27 -3.87 9.15
C THR A 95 13.69 -5.19 8.49
N PRO A 96 14.51 -6.06 9.12
CA PRO A 96 14.87 -7.34 8.49
C PRO A 96 13.67 -8.20 8.12
N THR A 97 12.66 -8.28 9.00
CA THR A 97 11.43 -9.05 8.73
C THR A 97 10.67 -8.44 7.56
N ARG A 98 10.54 -7.11 7.54
CA ARG A 98 9.85 -6.42 6.44
C ARG A 98 10.52 -6.68 5.10
N LEU A 99 11.84 -6.57 5.03
CA LEU A 99 12.58 -6.80 3.78
C LEU A 99 12.48 -8.24 3.31
N ALA A 100 12.52 -9.20 4.22
CA ALA A 100 12.33 -10.61 3.88
C ALA A 100 10.95 -10.86 3.29
N ARG A 101 9.91 -10.26 3.87
CA ARG A 101 8.53 -10.36 3.36
C ARG A 101 8.39 -9.73 1.98
N ILE A 102 9.02 -8.57 1.74
CA ILE A 102 8.99 -7.91 0.43
C ILE A 102 9.65 -8.79 -0.62
N ARG A 103 10.84 -9.35 -0.34
CA ARG A 103 11.54 -10.22 -1.27
C ARG A 103 10.72 -11.44 -1.63
N GLU A 104 10.13 -12.10 -0.63
CA GLU A 104 9.32 -13.28 -0.84
C GLU A 104 8.08 -12.95 -1.67
N ARG A 105 7.37 -11.88 -1.33
CA ARG A 105 6.17 -11.46 -2.03
C ARG A 105 6.46 -11.11 -3.49
N GLU A 106 7.53 -10.35 -3.72
CA GLU A 106 7.91 -9.94 -5.08
C GLU A 106 8.35 -11.14 -5.91
N TYR A 107 9.12 -12.06 -5.32
CA TYR A 107 9.53 -13.28 -6.02
C TYR A 107 8.34 -14.17 -6.34
N ARG A 108 7.41 -14.32 -5.40
CA ARG A 108 6.20 -15.13 -5.62
C ARG A 108 5.34 -14.55 -6.75
N LYS A 109 5.30 -13.22 -6.85
CA LYS A 109 4.46 -12.53 -7.82
C LYS A 109 5.13 -12.40 -9.19
N PHE A 110 6.42 -12.13 -9.23
CA PHE A 110 7.15 -11.80 -10.45
C PHE A 110 8.24 -12.80 -10.85
N GLY A 111 8.62 -13.69 -9.94
CA GLY A 111 9.63 -14.72 -10.21
C GLY A 111 10.99 -14.14 -10.58
N GLU A 112 11.61 -14.70 -11.62
CA GLU A 112 12.96 -14.31 -12.04
C GLU A 112 13.06 -12.88 -12.57
N ARG A 113 11.94 -12.21 -12.83
CA ARG A 113 11.96 -10.83 -13.31
C ARG A 113 12.62 -9.87 -12.32
N ILE A 114 12.62 -10.19 -11.02
CA ILE A 114 13.26 -9.37 -9.98
C ILE A 114 14.69 -9.77 -9.69
N LEU A 115 15.21 -10.85 -10.30
CA LEU A 115 16.59 -11.31 -10.12
C LEU A 115 17.52 -10.59 -11.08
N PRO A 116 18.87 -10.64 -10.85
CA PRO A 116 19.84 -10.03 -11.77
C PRO A 116 19.58 -10.46 -13.22
N GLY A 117 19.51 -9.48 -14.12
CA GLY A 117 19.16 -9.71 -15.52
C GLY A 117 17.68 -9.65 -15.84
N GLY A 118 16.80 -9.64 -14.83
CA GLY A 118 15.37 -9.48 -15.04
C GLY A 118 14.97 -8.03 -15.30
N ASP A 119 13.83 -7.84 -16.00
CA ASP A 119 13.34 -6.51 -16.35
C ASP A 119 12.86 -5.68 -15.16
N MET A 120 12.59 -6.32 -14.02
CA MET A 120 12.17 -5.67 -12.78
C MET A 120 13.26 -5.63 -11.71
N TYR A 121 14.48 -6.08 -12.00
CA TYR A 121 15.53 -6.16 -10.99
C TYR A 121 15.86 -4.80 -10.39
N GLU A 122 16.08 -3.80 -11.22
CA GLU A 122 16.45 -2.45 -10.75
C GLU A 122 15.32 -1.84 -9.92
N THR A 123 14.08 -1.93 -10.39
CA THR A 123 12.89 -1.44 -9.67
C THR A 123 12.77 -2.13 -8.31
N HIS A 124 12.96 -3.45 -8.28
CA HIS A 124 12.92 -4.23 -7.03
C HIS A 124 13.99 -3.80 -6.04
N MET A 125 15.24 -3.64 -6.50
CA MET A 125 16.35 -3.25 -5.63
C MET A 125 16.17 -1.83 -5.10
N ASN A 126 15.69 -0.91 -5.93
CA ASN A 126 15.39 0.46 -5.50
C ASN A 126 14.29 0.49 -4.45
N PHE A 127 13.26 -0.33 -4.61
CA PHE A 127 12.19 -0.46 -3.64
C PHE A 127 12.69 -1.00 -2.29
N LEU A 128 13.54 -2.02 -2.30
CA LEU A 128 14.12 -2.55 -1.07
C LEU A 128 14.96 -1.50 -0.33
N THR A 129 15.74 -0.72 -1.06
CA THR A 129 16.56 0.35 -0.50
C THR A 129 15.67 1.42 0.17
N TRP A 130 14.63 1.82 -0.52
CA TRP A 130 13.67 2.79 0.02
C TRP A 130 12.97 2.24 1.27
N ALA A 131 12.50 1.00 1.20
CA ALA A 131 11.81 0.37 2.32
C ALA A 131 12.71 0.20 3.55
N ALA A 132 14.01 -0.07 3.35
CA ALA A 132 14.96 -0.19 4.44
C ALA A 132 15.17 1.12 5.19
N GLY A 133 15.06 2.25 4.49
CA GLY A 133 15.23 3.57 5.09
C GLY A 133 13.97 4.19 5.67
N TYR A 134 12.86 3.47 5.69
CA TYR A 134 11.56 4.04 6.08
C TYR A 134 11.55 4.57 7.52
N ASP A 135 12.23 3.87 8.44
CA ASP A 135 12.23 4.22 9.85
C ASP A 135 13.35 5.22 10.22
N ASP A 136 14.19 5.58 9.27
CA ASP A 136 15.27 6.56 9.45
C ASP A 136 14.75 7.98 9.11
#